data_0584c0a46f7934cba8116da1243e5e68
#
_entry.id   0584c0a46f7934cba8116da1243e5e68
#
_cell.length_a   1.000
_cell.length_b   1.000
_cell.length_c   1.000
_cell.angle_alpha   90.00
_cell.angle_beta   90.00
_cell.angle_gamma   90.00
#
_symmetry.space_group_name_H-M   'P 1'
#
loop_
_entity.id
_entity.type
_entity.pdbx_description
1 polymer ?
#
loop_
_entity_poly.entity_id
_entity_poly.type
_entity_poly.pdbx_seq_one_letter_code
_entity_poly.pdbx_strand_id
1 'polypeptide(L)'
;MKPGLTNKSKNILMKKAFHYFVIIFILLSAFCSSAESKEIPEPSIILDLADVLNKARENGIKKAIEFHESKTGNEIAILTVESLEGEILEDYSLRVARTWGIGKKDQNNGVLILVAMEERKIRIEVGFGLEHWLSDDLAGSIIFYHMTYWFKRGEYGRGIMEGTNAVIKVLEDRYEGAPEKRQRESEEWSDFDKGYWALISLYILIFPVGTG
;
A
#
# COMPACT_ATOMS: atom_id res chain seq x y z
N MET A 1 52.05 25.41 35.34
CA MET A 1 51.84 25.93 33.97
C MET A 1 51.86 24.76 32.98
N LYS A 2 50.76 24.50 32.27
CA LYS A 2 50.73 23.46 31.21
C LYS A 2 51.33 24.05 29.93
N PRO A 3 52.28 23.38 29.25
CA PRO A 3 52.88 23.91 28.04
C PRO A 3 51.83 23.99 26.94
N GLY A 4 51.62 25.17 26.38
CA GLY A 4 50.70 25.37 25.26
C GLY A 4 51.21 24.68 24.01
N LEU A 5 50.33 24.03 23.28
CA LEU A 5 50.60 23.37 21.99
C LEU A 5 51.25 24.36 21.01
N THR A 6 52.40 24.02 20.45
CA THR A 6 53.08 24.83 19.45
C THR A 6 52.26 24.96 18.17
N ASN A 7 52.42 26.03 17.40
CA ASN A 7 51.66 26.30 16.17
C ASN A 7 51.82 25.14 15.16
N LYS A 8 52.93 24.42 15.17
CA LYS A 8 53.22 23.25 14.33
C LYS A 8 52.35 22.03 14.71
N SER A 9 52.10 21.80 16.04
CA SER A 9 51.26 20.73 16.51
C SER A 9 49.75 20.98 16.26
N LYS A 10 49.31 22.26 16.32
CA LYS A 10 47.94 22.65 15.93
C LYS A 10 47.66 22.40 14.46
N ASN A 11 48.61 22.72 13.56
CA ASN A 11 48.46 22.48 12.13
C ASN A 11 48.41 20.96 11.78
N ILE A 12 49.15 20.13 12.48
CA ILE A 12 49.11 18.67 12.29
C ILE A 12 47.78 18.13 12.79
N LEU A 13 47.27 18.61 13.91
CA LEU A 13 45.95 18.18 14.43
C LEU A 13 44.81 18.57 13.49
N MET A 14 44.83 19.81 12.97
CA MET A 14 43.84 20.27 11.99
C MET A 14 43.85 19.46 10.70
N LYS A 15 45.02 19.12 10.17
CA LYS A 15 45.14 18.28 8.96
C LYS A 15 44.57 16.88 9.21
N LYS A 16 44.83 16.25 10.37
CA LYS A 16 44.26 14.97 10.73
C LYS A 16 42.75 15.06 10.90
N ALA A 17 42.23 16.05 11.60
CA ALA A 17 40.81 16.29 11.78
C ALA A 17 40.07 16.45 10.42
N PHE A 18 40.67 17.25 9.51
CA PHE A 18 40.15 17.41 8.17
C PHE A 18 40.13 16.10 7.37
N HIS A 19 41.17 15.27 7.52
CA HIS A 19 41.25 13.97 6.84
C HIS A 19 40.16 13.01 7.36
N TYR A 20 39.93 12.94 8.67
CA TYR A 20 38.82 12.17 9.25
C TYR A 20 37.47 12.70 8.83
N PHE A 21 37.29 14.01 8.75
CA PHE A 21 36.05 14.63 8.27
C PHE A 21 35.75 14.22 6.81
N VAL A 22 36.75 14.25 5.94
CA VAL A 22 36.62 13.84 4.53
C VAL A 22 36.28 12.34 4.44
N ILE A 23 36.92 11.48 5.23
CA ILE A 23 36.65 10.05 5.26
C ILE A 23 35.20 9.78 5.74
N ILE A 24 34.78 10.45 6.82
CA ILE A 24 33.41 10.32 7.33
C ILE A 24 32.40 10.83 6.30
N PHE A 25 32.68 11.93 5.62
CA PHE A 25 31.83 12.47 4.57
C PHE A 25 31.69 11.52 3.38
N ILE A 26 32.80 10.89 2.96
CA ILE A 26 32.79 9.86 1.90
C ILE A 26 32.01 8.62 2.35
N LEU A 27 32.14 8.18 3.60
CA LEU A 27 31.41 7.06 4.15
C LEU A 27 29.90 7.37 4.26
N LEU A 28 29.55 8.60 4.67
CA LEU A 28 28.15 9.05 4.69
C LEU A 28 27.55 9.16 3.27
N SER A 29 28.32 9.64 2.30
CA SER A 29 27.84 9.75 0.91
C SER A 29 27.67 8.39 0.24
N ALA A 30 28.47 7.38 0.62
CA ALA A 30 28.29 6.01 0.16
C ALA A 30 27.03 5.31 0.73
N PHE A 31 26.46 5.87 1.82
CA PHE A 31 25.23 5.36 2.43
C PHE A 31 23.95 5.99 1.85
N CYS A 32 24.08 6.90 0.89
CA CYS A 32 22.95 7.36 0.10
C CYS A 32 22.60 6.28 -0.93
N SER A 33 22.03 5.16 -0.46
CA SER A 33 21.37 4.17 -1.32
C SER A 33 20.28 4.91 -2.10
N SER A 34 20.44 5.01 -3.39
CA SER A 34 19.35 5.37 -4.27
C SER A 34 18.22 4.39 -3.97
N ALA A 35 17.09 4.86 -3.48
CA ALA A 35 15.88 4.06 -3.45
C ALA A 35 15.57 3.73 -4.92
N GLU A 36 15.96 2.53 -5.35
CA GLU A 36 15.62 2.03 -6.68
C GLU A 36 14.12 1.81 -6.69
N SER A 37 13.43 2.46 -7.62
CA SER A 37 11.98 2.31 -7.71
C SER A 37 11.66 0.91 -8.22
N LYS A 38 10.66 0.26 -7.61
CA LYS A 38 10.22 -1.08 -7.99
C LYS A 38 9.82 -1.10 -9.47
N GLU A 39 10.28 -2.11 -10.20
CA GLU A 39 9.94 -2.29 -11.60
C GLU A 39 8.43 -2.54 -11.76
N ILE A 40 7.84 -1.95 -12.81
CA ILE A 40 6.43 -2.17 -13.14
C ILE A 40 6.37 -3.35 -14.11
N PRO A 41 5.63 -4.42 -13.74
CA PRO A 41 5.51 -5.59 -14.59
C PRO A 41 4.64 -5.29 -15.84
N GLU A 42 4.69 -6.20 -16.81
CA GLU A 42 3.87 -6.12 -18.02
C GLU A 42 2.37 -6.11 -17.70
N PRO A 43 1.56 -5.32 -18.45
CA PRO A 43 0.14 -5.17 -18.18
C PRO A 43 -0.66 -6.46 -18.39
N SER A 44 -1.61 -6.70 -17.50
CA SER A 44 -2.55 -7.82 -17.56
C SER A 44 -3.87 -7.44 -16.87
N ILE A 45 -4.97 -8.09 -17.26
CA ILE A 45 -6.25 -7.95 -16.53
C ILE A 45 -6.07 -8.43 -15.09
N ILE A 46 -5.38 -9.56 -14.89
CA ILE A 46 -5.01 -10.08 -13.59
C ILE A 46 -3.56 -10.54 -13.66
N LEU A 47 -2.72 -9.96 -12.82
CA LEU A 47 -1.35 -10.39 -12.63
C LEU A 47 -1.13 -10.71 -11.15
N ASP A 48 -1.06 -11.99 -10.85
CA ASP A 48 -0.90 -12.52 -9.49
C ASP A 48 0.54 -12.95 -9.23
N LEU A 49 1.40 -11.98 -8.88
CA LEU A 49 2.81 -12.25 -8.56
C LEU A 49 3.00 -12.81 -7.15
N ALA A 50 2.01 -12.66 -6.29
CA ALA A 50 2.04 -13.17 -4.91
C ALA A 50 1.44 -14.58 -4.78
N ASP A 51 0.99 -15.19 -5.89
CA ASP A 51 0.40 -16.55 -5.95
C ASP A 51 -0.73 -16.78 -4.92
N VAL A 52 -1.61 -15.79 -4.77
CA VAL A 52 -2.74 -15.84 -3.82
C VAL A 52 -4.07 -16.23 -4.48
N LEU A 53 -4.09 -16.36 -5.81
CA LEU A 53 -5.26 -16.75 -6.58
C LEU A 53 -5.10 -18.18 -7.13
N ASN A 54 -5.99 -19.08 -6.72
CA ASN A 54 -6.07 -20.33 -7.47
C ASN A 54 -6.70 -20.11 -8.86
N LYS A 55 -6.39 -20.98 -9.79
CA LYS A 55 -6.78 -20.84 -11.20
C LYS A 55 -8.31 -20.75 -11.43
N ALA A 56 -9.10 -21.43 -10.63
CA ALA A 56 -10.57 -21.37 -10.73
C ALA A 56 -11.09 -19.97 -10.36
N ARG A 57 -10.54 -19.39 -9.29
CA ARG A 57 -10.91 -18.05 -8.80
C ARG A 57 -10.44 -16.95 -9.73
N GLU A 58 -9.18 -17.04 -10.20
CA GLU A 58 -8.63 -16.14 -11.21
C GLU A 58 -9.51 -16.09 -12.46
N ASN A 59 -9.87 -17.27 -13.02
CA ASN A 59 -10.75 -17.36 -14.18
C ASN A 59 -12.15 -16.77 -13.90
N GLY A 60 -12.69 -16.98 -12.70
CA GLY A 60 -13.99 -16.41 -12.31
C GLY A 60 -13.95 -14.89 -12.25
N ILE A 61 -12.94 -14.31 -11.62
CA ILE A 61 -12.73 -12.87 -11.52
C ILE A 61 -12.52 -12.28 -12.93
N LYS A 62 -11.66 -12.88 -13.73
CA LYS A 62 -11.37 -12.43 -15.10
C LYS A 62 -12.65 -12.34 -15.93
N LYS A 63 -13.48 -13.38 -15.91
CA LYS A 63 -14.77 -13.38 -16.64
C LYS A 63 -15.70 -12.26 -16.16
N ALA A 64 -15.75 -12.00 -14.84
CA ALA A 64 -16.57 -10.94 -14.31
C ALA A 64 -16.09 -9.54 -14.77
N ILE A 65 -14.77 -9.32 -14.78
CA ILE A 65 -14.15 -8.08 -15.28
C ILE A 65 -14.44 -7.90 -16.78
N GLU A 66 -14.14 -8.91 -17.60
CA GLU A 66 -14.36 -8.87 -19.05
C GLU A 66 -15.84 -8.62 -19.39
N PHE A 67 -16.75 -9.24 -18.64
CA PHE A 67 -18.19 -9.02 -18.83
C PHE A 67 -18.60 -7.59 -18.45
N HIS A 68 -18.08 -7.06 -17.34
CA HIS A 68 -18.32 -5.67 -16.93
C HIS A 68 -17.79 -4.69 -17.97
N GLU A 69 -16.56 -4.87 -18.42
CA GLU A 69 -15.93 -4.04 -19.45
C GLU A 69 -16.73 -4.04 -20.76
N SER A 70 -17.19 -5.23 -21.19
CA SER A 70 -18.00 -5.35 -22.42
C SER A 70 -19.32 -4.57 -22.37
N LYS A 71 -19.87 -4.36 -21.17
CA LYS A 71 -21.13 -3.63 -20.95
C LYS A 71 -20.95 -2.12 -20.75
N THR A 72 -19.93 -1.74 -20.03
CA THR A 72 -19.77 -0.37 -19.52
C THR A 72 -18.63 0.37 -20.21
N GLY A 73 -17.66 -0.38 -20.73
CA GLY A 73 -16.40 0.13 -21.25
C GLY A 73 -15.41 0.53 -20.15
N ASN A 74 -15.75 0.37 -18.86
CA ASN A 74 -14.83 0.61 -17.75
C ASN A 74 -13.85 -0.56 -17.62
N GLU A 75 -12.59 -0.25 -17.41
CA GLU A 75 -11.51 -1.23 -17.31
C GLU A 75 -11.13 -1.46 -15.85
N ILE A 76 -11.01 -2.72 -15.45
CA ILE A 76 -10.56 -3.11 -14.11
C ILE A 76 -9.36 -4.03 -14.27
N ALA A 77 -8.28 -3.74 -13.55
CA ALA A 77 -7.12 -4.60 -13.48
C ALA A 77 -6.79 -4.96 -12.02
N ILE A 78 -6.14 -6.11 -11.82
CA ILE A 78 -5.71 -6.59 -10.52
C ILE A 78 -4.21 -6.90 -10.59
N LEU A 79 -3.47 -6.38 -9.63
CA LEU A 79 -2.08 -6.71 -9.41
C LEU A 79 -1.88 -7.15 -7.96
N THR A 80 -1.31 -8.33 -7.76
CA THR A 80 -0.79 -8.73 -6.46
C THR A 80 0.74 -8.75 -6.52
N VAL A 81 1.40 -8.25 -5.48
CA VAL A 81 2.85 -8.29 -5.34
C VAL A 81 3.22 -8.84 -3.96
N GLU A 82 4.36 -9.52 -3.87
CA GLU A 82 4.87 -9.98 -2.58
C GLU A 82 5.23 -8.78 -1.71
N SER A 83 5.99 -7.82 -2.23
CA SER A 83 6.47 -6.64 -1.51
C SER A 83 6.50 -5.41 -2.42
N LEU A 84 6.39 -4.23 -1.82
CA LEU A 84 6.61 -2.94 -2.47
C LEU A 84 8.09 -2.53 -2.47
N GLU A 85 8.97 -3.29 -1.82
CA GLU A 85 10.41 -3.03 -1.73
C GLU A 85 10.74 -1.64 -1.14
N GLY A 86 9.87 -1.18 -0.23
CA GLY A 86 10.00 0.12 0.44
C GLY A 86 9.33 1.29 -0.26
N GLU A 87 8.69 1.08 -1.40
CA GLU A 87 7.91 2.14 -2.03
C GLU A 87 6.60 2.44 -1.30
N ILE A 88 6.10 3.65 -1.51
CA ILE A 88 4.80 4.08 -1.03
C ILE A 88 3.73 3.44 -1.91
N LEU A 89 2.73 2.81 -1.29
CA LEU A 89 1.67 2.08 -1.99
C LEU A 89 0.94 2.95 -3.02
N GLU A 90 0.61 4.18 -2.64
CA GLU A 90 -0.09 5.16 -3.46
C GLU A 90 0.71 5.54 -4.71
N ASP A 91 2.02 5.79 -4.54
CA ASP A 91 2.91 6.16 -5.64
C ASP A 91 3.10 4.98 -6.61
N TYR A 92 3.30 3.77 -6.07
CA TYR A 92 3.43 2.57 -6.88
C TYR A 92 2.14 2.26 -7.64
N SER A 93 0.97 2.30 -6.98
CA SER A 93 -0.33 2.03 -7.62
C SER A 93 -0.61 3.00 -8.77
N LEU A 94 -0.36 4.30 -8.55
CA LEU A 94 -0.54 5.32 -9.57
C LEU A 94 0.41 5.13 -10.76
N ARG A 95 1.68 4.77 -10.52
CA ARG A 95 2.64 4.44 -11.58
C ARG A 95 2.20 3.22 -12.39
N VAL A 96 1.76 2.15 -11.71
CA VAL A 96 1.23 0.95 -12.38
C VAL A 96 0.04 1.31 -13.24
N ALA A 97 -0.98 1.98 -12.68
CA ALA A 97 -2.20 2.35 -13.41
C ALA A 97 -1.90 3.18 -14.67
N ARG A 98 -0.96 4.12 -14.57
CA ARG A 98 -0.52 4.96 -15.71
C ARG A 98 0.29 4.19 -16.73
N THR A 99 1.23 3.35 -16.30
CA THR A 99 2.10 2.57 -17.20
C THR A 99 1.30 1.51 -17.94
N TRP A 100 0.38 0.85 -17.26
CA TRP A 100 -0.53 -0.11 -17.88
C TRP A 100 -1.58 0.55 -18.76
N GLY A 101 -1.80 1.87 -18.58
CA GLY A 101 -2.79 2.63 -19.35
C GLY A 101 -4.21 2.18 -19.06
N ILE A 102 -4.52 1.83 -17.78
CA ILE A 102 -5.82 1.32 -17.39
C ILE A 102 -6.89 2.39 -17.56
N GLY A 103 -7.91 2.08 -18.35
CA GLY A 103 -8.95 3.01 -18.73
C GLY A 103 -8.66 3.78 -20.01
N LYS A 104 -9.71 4.21 -20.69
CA LYS A 104 -9.60 4.96 -21.93
C LYS A 104 -9.10 6.37 -21.67
N LYS A 105 -8.12 6.82 -22.46
CA LYS A 105 -7.41 8.10 -22.27
C LYS A 105 -8.33 9.30 -22.12
N ASP A 106 -9.43 9.34 -22.86
CA ASP A 106 -10.37 10.49 -22.84
C ASP A 106 -11.46 10.34 -21.76
N GLN A 107 -11.59 9.16 -21.15
CA GLN A 107 -12.63 8.86 -20.16
C GLN A 107 -12.07 8.69 -18.76
N ASN A 108 -10.78 8.32 -18.62
CA ASN A 108 -10.13 8.00 -17.34
C ASN A 108 -10.97 7.01 -16.51
N ASN A 109 -11.50 5.98 -17.17
CA ASN A 109 -12.49 5.05 -16.63
C ASN A 109 -11.85 3.69 -16.26
N GLY A 110 -10.68 3.74 -15.67
CA GLY A 110 -9.94 2.58 -15.20
C GLY A 110 -9.93 2.44 -13.68
N VAL A 111 -9.83 1.21 -13.19
CA VAL A 111 -9.64 0.88 -11.78
C VAL A 111 -8.53 -0.15 -11.64
N LEU A 112 -7.56 0.09 -10.77
CA LEU A 112 -6.54 -0.88 -10.39
C LEU A 112 -6.78 -1.33 -8.93
N ILE A 113 -6.89 -2.63 -8.72
CA ILE A 113 -6.85 -3.23 -7.38
C ILE A 113 -5.44 -3.77 -7.16
N LEU A 114 -4.67 -3.12 -6.28
CA LEU A 114 -3.32 -3.51 -5.91
C LEU A 114 -3.30 -4.12 -4.51
N VAL A 115 -2.66 -5.28 -4.38
CA VAL A 115 -2.46 -5.98 -3.12
C VAL A 115 -0.97 -6.20 -2.88
N ALA A 116 -0.44 -5.67 -1.79
CA ALA A 116 0.93 -5.85 -1.34
C ALA A 116 0.95 -6.72 -0.07
N MET A 117 1.49 -7.94 -0.21
CA MET A 117 1.31 -8.98 0.80
C MET A 117 2.18 -8.75 2.04
N GLU A 118 3.45 -8.42 1.90
CA GLU A 118 4.36 -8.17 3.02
C GLU A 118 3.92 -6.95 3.83
N GLU A 119 3.54 -5.87 3.16
CA GLU A 119 3.07 -4.63 3.79
C GLU A 119 1.65 -4.77 4.34
N ARG A 120 0.94 -5.83 3.97
CA ARG A 120 -0.48 -6.07 4.31
C ARG A 120 -1.37 -4.90 3.92
N LYS A 121 -1.11 -4.36 2.76
CA LYS A 121 -1.80 -3.18 2.23
C LYS A 121 -2.58 -3.51 0.96
N ILE A 122 -3.68 -2.82 0.80
CA ILE A 122 -4.54 -2.91 -0.38
C ILE A 122 -4.84 -1.49 -0.84
N ARG A 123 -4.81 -1.26 -2.14
CA ARG A 123 -5.22 -0.01 -2.78
C ARG A 123 -6.20 -0.28 -3.91
N ILE A 124 -7.25 0.51 -3.98
CA ILE A 124 -8.09 0.62 -5.17
C ILE A 124 -7.79 2.00 -5.75
N GLU A 125 -7.05 2.04 -6.84
CA GLU A 125 -6.72 3.25 -7.58
C GLU A 125 -7.80 3.48 -8.61
N VAL A 126 -8.44 4.64 -8.57
CA VAL A 126 -9.62 4.96 -9.37
C VAL A 126 -9.29 6.07 -10.35
N GLY A 127 -9.60 5.85 -11.63
CA GLY A 127 -9.46 6.89 -12.64
C GLY A 127 -10.47 8.02 -12.42
N PHE A 128 -10.05 9.26 -12.71
CA PHE A 128 -10.83 10.47 -12.45
C PHE A 128 -12.26 10.42 -13.01
N GLY A 129 -12.47 9.74 -14.14
CA GLY A 129 -13.80 9.59 -14.73
C GLY A 129 -14.77 8.74 -13.91
N LEU A 130 -14.26 7.97 -12.93
CA LEU A 130 -15.09 7.08 -12.09
C LEU A 130 -15.22 7.56 -10.63
N GLU A 131 -14.52 8.61 -10.23
CA GLU A 131 -14.49 9.08 -8.83
C GLU A 131 -15.86 9.47 -8.28
N HIS A 132 -16.78 9.93 -9.13
CA HIS A 132 -18.13 10.30 -8.71
C HIS A 132 -19.03 9.09 -8.38
N TRP A 133 -18.71 7.89 -8.88
CA TRP A 133 -19.36 6.62 -8.48
C TRP A 133 -18.55 5.90 -7.41
N LEU A 134 -17.24 5.81 -7.58
CA LEU A 134 -16.32 5.10 -6.70
C LEU A 134 -15.34 6.10 -6.08
N SER A 135 -15.83 6.85 -5.08
CA SER A 135 -15.00 7.78 -4.32
C SER A 135 -13.94 7.04 -3.49
N ASP A 136 -12.91 7.75 -3.05
CA ASP A 136 -11.86 7.20 -2.16
C ASP A 136 -12.46 6.61 -0.87
N ASP A 137 -13.46 7.26 -0.26
CA ASP A 137 -14.13 6.77 0.94
C ASP A 137 -14.86 5.44 0.67
N LEU A 138 -15.51 5.33 -0.48
CA LEU A 138 -16.20 4.10 -0.87
C LEU A 138 -15.22 2.99 -1.22
N ALA A 139 -14.13 3.31 -1.91
CA ALA A 139 -13.03 2.38 -2.17
C ALA A 139 -12.43 1.87 -0.86
N GLY A 140 -12.18 2.75 0.12
CA GLY A 140 -11.73 2.40 1.46
C GLY A 140 -12.73 1.48 2.18
N SER A 141 -14.02 1.75 2.08
CA SER A 141 -15.09 0.91 2.64
C SER A 141 -15.12 -0.47 2.00
N ILE A 142 -14.95 -0.57 0.69
CA ILE A 142 -14.85 -1.86 -0.03
C ILE A 142 -13.64 -2.65 0.47
N ILE A 143 -12.47 -2.02 0.56
CA ILE A 143 -11.27 -2.68 1.10
C ILE A 143 -11.54 -3.21 2.50
N PHE A 144 -12.10 -2.40 3.38
CA PHE A 144 -12.32 -2.77 4.78
C PHE A 144 -13.33 -3.91 4.93
N TYR A 145 -14.53 -3.78 4.34
CA TYR A 145 -15.63 -4.72 4.55
C TYR A 145 -15.58 -5.94 3.63
N HIS A 146 -15.08 -5.82 2.40
CA HIS A 146 -15.11 -6.91 1.41
C HIS A 146 -13.77 -7.63 1.26
N MET A 147 -12.62 -6.95 1.49
CA MET A 147 -11.31 -7.55 1.32
C MET A 147 -10.65 -7.91 2.65
N THR A 148 -10.46 -6.94 3.55
CA THR A 148 -9.73 -7.13 4.81
C THR A 148 -10.35 -8.21 5.69
N TYR A 149 -11.66 -8.34 5.70
CA TYR A 149 -12.37 -9.40 6.42
C TYR A 149 -11.86 -10.81 6.06
N TRP A 150 -11.66 -11.08 4.77
CA TRP A 150 -11.18 -12.37 4.28
C TRP A 150 -9.66 -12.51 4.42
N PHE A 151 -8.92 -11.41 4.23
CA PHE A 151 -7.47 -11.37 4.37
C PHE A 151 -7.03 -11.72 5.79
N LYS A 152 -7.71 -11.23 6.81
CA LYS A 152 -7.49 -11.60 8.22
C LYS A 152 -7.69 -13.10 8.49
N ARG A 153 -8.36 -13.83 7.61
CA ARG A 153 -8.63 -15.27 7.68
C ARG A 153 -7.72 -16.10 6.76
N GLY A 154 -6.77 -15.44 6.07
CA GLY A 154 -5.89 -16.10 5.10
C GLY A 154 -6.58 -16.45 3.77
N GLU A 155 -7.84 -16.02 3.57
CA GLU A 155 -8.60 -16.26 2.36
C GLU A 155 -8.42 -15.14 1.33
N TYR A 156 -7.15 -14.85 0.96
CA TYR A 156 -6.78 -13.71 0.12
C TYR A 156 -7.53 -13.68 -1.21
N GLY A 157 -7.51 -14.78 -1.95
CA GLY A 157 -8.19 -14.86 -3.22
C GLY A 157 -9.72 -14.67 -3.12
N ARG A 158 -10.34 -15.01 -1.98
CA ARG A 158 -11.76 -14.70 -1.73
C ARG A 158 -11.97 -13.22 -1.48
N GLY A 159 -11.07 -12.60 -0.71
CA GLY A 159 -11.13 -11.16 -0.48
C GLY A 159 -10.97 -10.35 -1.76
N ILE A 160 -10.05 -10.75 -2.65
CA ILE A 160 -9.88 -10.12 -3.96
C ILE A 160 -11.16 -10.27 -4.80
N MET A 161 -11.74 -11.46 -4.86
CA MET A 161 -12.98 -11.71 -5.60
C MET A 161 -14.15 -10.88 -5.07
N GLU A 162 -14.35 -10.83 -3.74
CA GLU A 162 -15.43 -10.06 -3.11
C GLU A 162 -15.24 -8.55 -3.31
N GLY A 163 -13.99 -8.05 -3.18
CA GLY A 163 -13.67 -6.65 -3.46
C GLY A 163 -13.91 -6.28 -4.91
N THR A 164 -13.46 -7.11 -5.85
CA THR A 164 -13.71 -6.89 -7.29
C THR A 164 -15.20 -6.86 -7.61
N ASN A 165 -15.98 -7.80 -7.06
CA ASN A 165 -17.43 -7.83 -7.26
C ASN A 165 -18.11 -6.59 -6.64
N ALA A 166 -17.62 -6.09 -5.52
CA ALA A 166 -18.14 -4.86 -4.91
C ALA A 166 -17.84 -3.64 -5.81
N VAL A 167 -16.62 -3.52 -6.33
CA VAL A 167 -16.26 -2.47 -7.30
C VAL A 167 -17.18 -2.53 -8.52
N ILE A 168 -17.36 -3.70 -9.14
CA ILE A 168 -18.26 -3.90 -10.27
C ILE A 168 -19.69 -3.43 -9.94
N LYS A 169 -20.21 -3.82 -8.78
CA LYS A 169 -21.56 -3.40 -8.34
C LYS A 169 -21.69 -1.89 -8.17
N VAL A 170 -20.67 -1.22 -7.63
CA VAL A 170 -20.65 0.24 -7.54
C VAL A 170 -20.72 0.88 -8.91
N LEU A 171 -19.87 0.43 -9.84
CA LEU A 171 -19.81 0.96 -11.20
C LEU A 171 -21.06 0.62 -12.04
N GLU A 172 -21.86 -0.34 -11.62
CA GLU A 172 -23.16 -0.68 -12.23
C GLU A 172 -24.37 -0.12 -11.46
N ASP A 173 -24.13 0.75 -10.47
CA ASP A 173 -25.16 1.35 -9.58
C ASP A 173 -26.01 0.30 -8.84
N ARG A 174 -25.38 -0.83 -8.42
CA ARG A 174 -26.02 -1.96 -7.73
C ARG A 174 -25.41 -2.28 -6.38
N TYR A 175 -24.65 -1.35 -5.80
CA TYR A 175 -23.97 -1.56 -4.52
C TYR A 175 -24.91 -1.28 -3.34
N GLU A 176 -25.13 -2.31 -2.52
CA GLU A 176 -26.02 -2.26 -1.35
C GLU A 176 -25.28 -2.00 -0.03
N GLY A 177 -23.96 -1.70 -0.11
CA GLY A 177 -23.12 -1.52 1.06
C GLY A 177 -22.48 -2.81 1.59
N ALA A 178 -21.85 -2.71 2.77
CA ALA A 178 -21.21 -3.85 3.41
C ALA A 178 -22.26 -4.82 3.99
N PRO A 179 -22.03 -6.15 3.91
CA PRO A 179 -22.89 -7.12 4.54
C PRO A 179 -23.02 -6.89 6.05
N GLU A 180 -24.24 -6.89 6.57
CA GLU A 180 -24.57 -6.59 7.98
C GLU A 180 -23.74 -7.40 9.00
N LYS A 181 -23.49 -8.69 8.71
CA LYS A 181 -22.62 -9.52 9.55
C LYS A 181 -21.19 -8.98 9.64
N ARG A 182 -20.63 -8.49 8.51
CA ARG A 182 -19.27 -7.94 8.46
C ARG A 182 -19.18 -6.57 9.08
N GLN A 183 -20.23 -5.77 9.02
CA GLN A 183 -20.33 -4.51 9.75
C GLN A 183 -20.26 -4.75 11.26
N ARG A 184 -21.08 -5.65 11.80
CA ARG A 184 -21.07 -6.00 13.23
C ARG A 184 -19.70 -6.54 13.69
N GLU A 185 -19.08 -7.45 12.95
CA GLU A 185 -17.75 -7.96 13.29
C GLU A 185 -16.69 -6.86 13.26
N SER A 186 -16.79 -5.90 12.33
CA SER A 186 -15.85 -4.76 12.28
C SER A 186 -16.02 -3.78 13.43
N GLU A 187 -17.23 -3.56 13.90
CA GLU A 187 -17.52 -2.76 15.08
C GLU A 187 -16.93 -3.41 16.35
N GLU A 188 -17.10 -4.73 16.51
CA GLU A 188 -16.51 -5.48 17.62
C GLU A 188 -14.98 -5.38 17.65
N TRP A 189 -14.31 -5.51 16.48
CA TRP A 189 -12.87 -5.31 16.39
C TRP A 189 -12.44 -3.87 16.66
N SER A 190 -13.19 -2.88 16.19
CA SER A 190 -12.94 -1.46 16.47
C SER A 190 -13.01 -1.14 17.97
N ASP A 191 -13.97 -1.73 18.67
CA ASP A 191 -14.10 -1.54 20.13
C ASP A 191 -13.00 -2.26 20.90
N PHE A 192 -12.55 -3.44 20.44
CA PHE A 192 -11.39 -4.13 20.99
C PHE A 192 -10.11 -3.29 20.84
N ASP A 193 -9.85 -2.74 19.65
CA ASP A 193 -8.69 -1.88 19.42
C ASP A 193 -8.72 -0.62 20.28
N LYS A 194 -9.87 0.03 20.43
CA LYS A 194 -10.04 1.18 21.35
C LYS A 194 -9.76 0.80 22.79
N GLY A 195 -10.25 -0.35 23.25
CA GLY A 195 -9.99 -0.87 24.58
C GLY A 195 -8.50 -1.17 24.82
N TYR A 196 -7.84 -1.77 23.85
CA TYR A 196 -6.41 -2.08 23.90
C TYR A 196 -5.53 -0.81 23.98
N TRP A 197 -5.81 0.20 23.16
CA TRP A 197 -5.11 1.49 23.22
C TRP A 197 -5.38 2.25 24.50
N ALA A 198 -6.58 2.15 25.06
CA ALA A 198 -6.91 2.74 26.37
C ALA A 198 -6.08 2.10 27.50
N LEU A 199 -5.90 0.77 27.49
CA LEU A 199 -5.05 0.05 28.43
C LEU A 199 -3.57 0.40 28.28
N ILE A 200 -3.05 0.52 27.06
CA ILE A 200 -1.67 0.96 26.80
C ILE A 200 -1.46 2.38 27.31
N SER A 201 -2.40 3.30 27.05
CA SER A 201 -2.33 4.67 27.53
C SER A 201 -2.31 4.74 29.05
N LEU A 202 -3.13 3.91 29.72
CA LEU A 202 -3.15 3.79 31.18
C LEU A 202 -1.83 3.22 31.71
N TYR A 203 -1.27 2.21 31.03
CA TYR A 203 0.03 1.60 31.39
C TYR A 203 1.17 2.62 31.31
N ILE A 204 1.25 3.41 30.24
CA ILE A 204 2.25 4.47 30.07
C ILE A 204 2.12 5.56 31.13
N LEU A 205 0.90 5.84 31.57
CA LEU A 205 0.61 6.86 32.60
C LEU A 205 1.02 6.37 33.99
N ILE A 206 0.89 5.07 34.28
CA ILE A 206 1.26 4.45 35.56
C ILE A 206 2.76 4.13 35.62
N PHE A 207 3.36 3.74 34.50
CA PHE A 207 4.77 3.38 34.37
C PHE A 207 5.47 4.29 33.36
N PRO A 208 5.80 5.54 33.74
CA PRO A 208 6.53 6.41 32.85
C PRO A 208 7.86 5.76 32.51
N VAL A 209 8.11 5.55 31.23
CA VAL A 209 9.39 5.07 30.71
C VAL A 209 10.43 6.11 31.10
N GLY A 210 11.26 5.77 32.08
CA GLY A 210 12.28 6.64 32.60
C GLY A 210 13.24 7.04 31.49
N THR A 211 13.29 8.36 31.19
CA THR A 211 14.37 8.95 30.42
C THR A 211 15.61 8.92 31.27
N GLY A 212 16.46 7.92 31.03
CA GLY A 212 17.82 7.83 31.57
C GLY A 212 18.81 8.27 30.52
#